data_8b88daa1452ff8f360e246c3315da84a
#
_entry.id   8b88daa1452ff8f360e246c3315da84a
#
_cell.length_a   1.000
_cell.length_b   1.000
_cell.length_c   1.000
_cell.angle_alpha   90.00
_cell.angle_beta   90.00
_cell.angle_gamma   90.00
#
_symmetry.space_group_name_H-M   'P 1'
#
loop_
_entity.id
_entity.type
_entity.pdbx_description
1 polymer ?
#
loop_
_entity_poly.entity_id
_entity_poly.type
_entity_poly.pdbx_seq_one_letter_code
_entity_poly.pdbx_strand_id
1 'polypeptide(L)'
;MPRHHMIDGKQVPFTDEEEAARDAEEAAEAAAQPTRAIHGEIRRLESLETPRRIAEAHLTDEGKAWIVANRDLIATERAKL
;
A
#
# COMPACT_ATOMS: atom_id res chain seq x y z
N MET A 1 4.07 -18.17 -18.57
CA MET A 1 3.08 -18.63 -19.54
C MET A 1 3.28 -17.89 -20.86
N PRO A 2 3.31 -18.58 -21.98
CA PRO A 2 3.48 -17.89 -23.27
C PRO A 2 2.30 -16.98 -23.56
N ARG A 3 2.57 -15.85 -24.15
CA ARG A 3 1.55 -14.84 -24.51
C ARG A 3 0.90 -15.12 -25.86
N HIS A 4 0.77 -16.37 -26.18
CA HIS A 4 0.24 -16.80 -27.47
C HIS A 4 -0.80 -17.88 -27.26
N HIS A 5 -1.80 -17.86 -28.11
CA HIS A 5 -2.75 -18.95 -28.23
C HIS A 5 -2.26 -19.95 -29.28
N MET A 6 -2.51 -21.21 -29.04
CA MET A 6 -2.22 -22.24 -30.01
C MET A 6 -3.47 -22.55 -30.80
N ILE A 7 -3.43 -22.26 -32.08
CA ILE A 7 -4.51 -22.54 -33.04
C ILE A 7 -3.93 -23.32 -34.21
N ASP A 8 -4.44 -24.51 -34.47
CA ASP A 8 -3.96 -25.38 -35.53
C ASP A 8 -2.45 -25.59 -35.54
N GLY A 9 -1.85 -25.71 -34.38
CA GLY A 9 -0.42 -25.86 -34.22
C GLY A 9 0.39 -24.59 -34.37
N LYS A 10 -0.24 -23.44 -34.54
CA LYS A 10 0.42 -22.14 -34.67
C LYS A 10 0.21 -21.31 -33.44
N GLN A 11 1.22 -20.54 -33.06
CA GLN A 11 1.09 -19.53 -32.01
C GLN A 11 0.44 -18.28 -32.60
N VAL A 12 -0.59 -17.80 -31.91
CA VAL A 12 -1.27 -16.56 -32.25
C VAL A 12 -1.07 -15.56 -31.11
N PRO A 13 -0.57 -14.34 -31.37
CA PRO A 13 -0.42 -13.34 -30.33
C PRO A 13 -1.77 -12.94 -29.75
N PHE A 14 -1.75 -12.34 -28.56
CA PHE A 14 -2.94 -11.77 -27.97
C PHE A 14 -3.59 -10.78 -28.94
N THR A 15 -4.92 -10.71 -28.91
CA THR A 15 -5.65 -9.70 -29.66
C THR A 15 -5.39 -8.31 -29.08
N ASP A 16 -5.63 -7.26 -29.86
CA ASP A 16 -5.48 -5.89 -29.40
C ASP A 16 -6.36 -5.63 -28.15
N GLU A 17 -7.53 -6.25 -28.07
CA GLU A 17 -8.43 -6.13 -26.92
C GLU A 17 -7.83 -6.77 -25.66
N GLU A 18 -7.20 -7.93 -25.80
CA GLU A 18 -6.54 -8.60 -24.67
C GLU A 18 -5.36 -7.80 -24.16
N GLU A 19 -4.55 -7.24 -25.07
CA GLU A 19 -3.42 -6.40 -24.70
C GLU A 19 -3.87 -5.10 -24.03
N ALA A 20 -4.91 -4.47 -24.54
CA ALA A 20 -5.47 -3.24 -23.96
C ALA A 20 -6.03 -3.49 -22.54
N ALA A 21 -6.72 -4.62 -22.32
CA ALA A 21 -7.22 -4.98 -21.01
C ALA A 21 -6.09 -5.20 -20.01
N ARG A 22 -5.02 -5.86 -20.43
CA ARG A 22 -3.85 -6.09 -19.60
C ARG A 22 -3.12 -4.80 -19.25
N ASP A 23 -2.94 -3.90 -20.21
CA ASP A 23 -2.31 -2.60 -19.99
C ASP A 23 -3.13 -1.76 -19.01
N ALA A 24 -4.46 -1.82 -19.11
CA ALA A 24 -5.35 -1.14 -18.16
C ALA A 24 -5.22 -1.71 -16.74
N GLU A 25 -5.10 -3.02 -16.58
CA GLU A 25 -4.86 -3.67 -15.29
C GLU A 25 -3.51 -3.27 -14.69
N GLU A 26 -2.45 -3.27 -15.50
CA GLU A 26 -1.12 -2.85 -15.07
C GLU A 26 -1.09 -1.38 -14.65
N ALA A 27 -1.77 -0.51 -15.39
CA ALA A 27 -1.87 0.91 -15.07
C ALA A 27 -2.67 1.14 -13.79
N ALA A 28 -3.76 0.42 -13.58
CA ALA A 28 -4.56 0.49 -12.35
C ALA A 28 -3.75 0.00 -11.14
N GLU A 29 -2.98 -1.07 -11.30
CA GLU A 29 -2.10 -1.60 -10.26
C GLU A 29 -1.02 -0.58 -9.90
N ALA A 30 -0.35 0.01 -10.89
CA ALA A 30 0.66 1.03 -10.66
C ALA A 30 0.09 2.28 -9.98
N ALA A 31 -1.12 2.70 -10.35
CA ALA A 31 -1.80 3.83 -9.73
C ALA A 31 -2.20 3.56 -8.27
N ALA A 32 -2.47 2.30 -7.91
CA ALA A 32 -2.81 1.90 -6.56
C ALA A 32 -1.60 1.76 -5.63
N GLN A 33 -0.39 1.59 -6.17
CA GLN A 33 0.83 1.39 -5.37
C GLN A 33 1.11 2.50 -4.35
N PRO A 34 1.06 3.80 -4.70
CA PRO A 34 1.28 4.86 -3.72
C PRO A 34 0.30 4.82 -2.56
N THR A 35 -0.98 4.55 -2.82
CA THR A 35 -2.02 4.43 -1.79
C THR A 35 -1.75 3.24 -0.87
N ARG A 36 -1.35 2.10 -1.40
CA ARG A 36 -0.99 0.92 -0.60
C ARG A 36 0.22 1.19 0.27
N ALA A 37 1.22 1.89 -0.24
CA ALA A 37 2.41 2.25 0.51
C ALA A 37 2.05 3.17 1.69
N ILE A 38 1.15 4.14 1.48
CA ILE A 38 0.67 5.03 2.54
C ILE A 38 -0.09 4.24 3.61
N HIS A 39 -1.01 3.36 3.23
CA HIS A 39 -1.73 2.50 4.17
C HIS A 39 -0.80 1.57 4.94
N GLY A 40 0.22 1.03 4.29
CA GLY A 40 1.25 0.22 4.94
C GLY A 40 2.03 0.99 5.98
N GLU A 41 2.41 2.21 5.69
CA GLU A 41 3.11 3.09 6.62
C GLU A 41 2.24 3.48 7.82
N ILE A 42 0.97 3.80 7.59
CA ILE A 42 0.02 4.08 8.68
C ILE A 42 -0.09 2.87 9.60
N ARG A 43 -0.25 1.67 9.06
CA ARG A 43 -0.32 0.44 9.86
C ARG A 43 0.95 0.19 10.65
N ARG A 44 2.11 0.44 10.05
CA ARG A 44 3.39 0.33 10.73
C ARG A 44 3.48 1.28 11.91
N LEU A 45 3.11 2.54 11.71
CA LEU A 45 3.13 3.55 12.77
C LEU A 45 2.14 3.22 13.88
N GLU A 46 0.94 2.77 13.55
CA GLU A 46 -0.07 2.34 14.53
C GLU A 46 0.41 1.15 15.35
N SER A 47 1.11 0.21 14.72
CA SER A 47 1.64 -0.98 15.40
C SER A 47 2.73 -0.67 16.43
N LEU A 48 3.36 0.49 16.34
CA LEU A 48 4.34 0.95 17.33
C LEU A 48 3.67 1.40 18.63
N GLU A 49 2.38 1.73 18.61
CA GLU A 49 1.61 2.10 19.80
C GLU A 49 1.16 0.85 20.57
N THR A 50 2.12 0.20 21.19
CA THR A 50 1.86 -0.98 22.04
C THR A 50 1.13 -0.58 23.32
N PRO A 51 0.43 -1.54 24.00
CA PRO A 51 -0.18 -1.24 25.30
C PRO A 51 0.78 -0.64 26.32
N ARG A 52 2.04 -1.07 26.30
CA ARG A 52 3.08 -0.52 27.16
C ARG A 52 3.35 0.95 26.87
N ARG A 53 3.47 1.33 25.59
CA ARG A 53 3.70 2.72 25.19
C ARG A 53 2.51 3.61 25.52
N ILE A 54 1.30 3.09 25.34
CA ILE A 54 0.08 3.80 25.73
C ILE A 54 0.04 4.03 27.23
N ALA A 55 0.40 3.02 28.03
CA ALA A 55 0.50 3.15 29.48
C ALA A 55 1.56 4.20 29.88
N GLU A 56 2.73 4.19 29.26
CA GLU A 56 3.78 5.19 29.48
C GLU A 56 3.30 6.61 29.16
N ALA A 57 2.46 6.79 28.16
CA ALA A 57 1.88 8.09 27.80
C ALA A 57 1.02 8.69 28.94
N HIS A 58 0.42 7.83 29.77
CA HIS A 58 -0.34 8.26 30.95
C HIS A 58 0.54 8.48 32.20
N LEU A 59 1.73 7.90 32.22
CA LEU A 59 2.58 7.90 33.40
C LEU A 59 3.75 8.89 33.31
N THR A 60 4.21 9.20 32.10
CA THR A 60 5.37 10.07 31.89
C THR A 60 5.12 11.09 30.77
N ASP A 61 5.76 12.27 30.91
CA ASP A 61 5.72 13.29 29.85
C ASP A 61 6.44 12.84 28.60
N GLU A 62 7.51 12.06 28.73
CA GLU A 62 8.26 11.50 27.61
C GLU A 62 7.41 10.52 26.80
N GLY A 63 6.68 9.64 27.47
CA GLY A 63 5.77 8.71 26.83
C GLY A 63 4.65 9.42 26.09
N LYS A 64 4.09 10.47 26.69
CA LYS A 64 3.08 11.31 26.06
C LYS A 64 3.63 12.01 24.81
N ALA A 65 4.82 12.58 24.88
CA ALA A 65 5.47 13.24 23.76
C ALA A 65 5.71 12.26 22.61
N TRP A 66 6.11 11.04 22.91
CA TRP A 66 6.31 9.99 21.91
C TRP A 66 5.00 9.65 21.18
N ILE A 67 3.91 9.45 21.92
CA ILE A 67 2.59 9.15 21.33
C ILE A 67 2.11 10.30 20.44
N VAL A 68 2.23 11.54 20.89
CA VAL A 68 1.84 12.72 20.12
C VAL A 68 2.64 12.79 18.81
N ALA A 69 3.96 12.62 18.90
CA ALA A 69 4.82 12.63 17.72
C ALA A 69 4.45 11.51 16.73
N ASN A 70 4.16 10.30 17.23
CA ASN A 70 3.76 9.18 16.39
C ASN A 70 2.41 9.44 15.70
N ARG A 71 1.45 10.00 16.41
CA ARG A 71 0.14 10.36 15.84
C ARG A 71 0.24 11.49 14.83
N ASP A 72 1.16 12.41 15.00
CA ASP A 72 1.45 13.44 13.99
C ASP A 72 1.99 12.83 12.71
N LEU A 73 2.86 11.83 12.82
CA LEU A 73 3.36 11.09 11.65
C LEU A 73 2.22 10.35 10.93
N ILE A 74 1.32 9.73 11.68
CA ILE A 74 0.13 9.08 11.12
C ILE A 74 -0.76 10.09 10.39
N ALA A 75 -1.01 11.24 11.00
CA ALA A 75 -1.80 12.31 10.39
C ALA A 75 -1.16 12.82 9.10
N THR A 76 0.15 12.94 9.05
CA THR A 76 0.92 13.33 7.87
C THR A 76 0.73 12.31 6.75
N GLU A 77 0.79 11.02 7.06
CA GLU A 77 0.55 9.97 6.06
C GLU A 77 -0.89 9.97 5.56
N ARG A 78 -1.87 10.13 6.45
CA ARG A 78 -3.29 10.22 6.08
C ARG A 78 -3.57 11.41 5.17
N ALA A 79 -2.89 12.51 5.34
CA ALA A 79 -3.05 13.70 4.51
C ALA A 79 -2.61 13.49 3.06
N LYS A 80 -1.85 12.44 2.79
CA LYS A 80 -1.43 12.05 1.44
C LYS A 80 -2.48 11.24 0.68
N LEU A 81 -3.51 10.77 1.37
CA LEU A 81 -4.62 10.02 0.75
C LEU A 81 -5.65 10.99 0.04
#